data_f07b68bcd2cbb32dc651cc2eea9ad5ef
#
_entry.id   f07b68bcd2cbb32dc651cc2eea9ad5ef
#
_cell.length_a   1.000
_cell.length_b   1.000
_cell.length_c   1.000
_cell.angle_alpha   90.00
_cell.angle_beta   90.00
_cell.angle_gamma   90.00
#
_symmetry.space_group_name_H-M   'P 1'
#
loop_
_entity.id
_entity.type
_entity.pdbx_description
1 polymer ?
#
loop_
_entity_poly.entity_id
_entity_poly.type
_entity_poly.pdbx_seq_one_letter_code
_entity_poly.pdbx_strand_id
1 'polypeptide(L)'
;MFRWIPEATQEQKQRVAAELSRLPALLPVLRAYHMGADLGIDEGNFDWAAAADFDDREGYLTYRDNPEHRAIIAEFIRPIIAERAAVQYEF
;
A
#
# COMPACT_ATOMS: atom_id res chain seq x y z
N MET A 1 -1.79 -2.10 5.90
CA MET A 1 -0.58 -1.97 6.76
C MET A 1 0.33 -3.16 6.54
N PHE A 2 1.63 -2.92 6.55
CA PHE A 2 2.64 -3.95 6.33
C PHE A 2 3.64 -4.00 7.46
N ARG A 3 4.07 -5.23 7.81
CA ARG A 3 5.33 -5.47 8.51
C ARG A 3 6.33 -5.96 7.49
N TRP A 4 7.51 -5.40 7.53
CA TRP A 4 8.59 -5.83 6.63
C TRP A 4 9.39 -6.98 7.26
N ILE A 5 9.97 -7.83 6.43
CA ILE A 5 10.96 -8.80 6.91
C ILE A 5 12.19 -8.04 7.43
N PRO A 6 12.96 -8.61 8.38
CA PRO A 6 14.15 -7.93 8.91
C PRO A 6 15.19 -7.59 7.84
N GLU A 7 15.28 -8.38 6.79
CA GLU A 7 16.24 -8.21 5.70
C GLU A 7 15.85 -7.11 4.71
N ALA A 8 14.65 -6.55 4.81
CA ALA A 8 14.21 -5.50 3.90
C ALA A 8 15.08 -4.26 4.06
N THR A 9 15.64 -3.77 2.95
CA THR A 9 16.47 -2.58 2.95
C THR A 9 15.62 -1.32 2.88
N GLN A 10 16.21 -0.18 3.29
CA GLN A 10 15.54 1.11 3.18
C GLN A 10 15.22 1.44 1.72
N GLU A 11 16.09 1.09 0.81
CA GLU A 11 15.89 1.28 -0.62
C GLU A 11 14.69 0.49 -1.13
N GLN A 12 14.54 -0.77 -0.72
CA GLN A 12 13.36 -1.59 -1.08
C GLN A 12 12.07 -0.98 -0.56
N LYS A 13 12.06 -0.50 0.68
CA LYS A 13 10.88 0.13 1.29
C LYS A 13 10.50 1.42 0.55
N GLN A 14 11.48 2.25 0.22
CA GLN A 14 11.26 3.49 -0.54
C GLN A 14 10.72 3.19 -1.94
N ARG A 15 11.15 2.10 -2.54
CA ARG A 15 10.67 1.70 -3.86
C ARG A 15 9.20 1.32 -3.85
N VAL A 16 8.73 0.67 -2.78
CA VAL A 16 7.29 0.36 -2.62
C VAL A 16 6.47 1.65 -2.67
N ALA A 17 6.85 2.65 -1.89
CA ALA A 17 6.15 3.94 -1.86
C ALA A 17 6.19 4.63 -3.22
N ALA A 18 7.34 4.65 -3.87
CA ALA A 18 7.52 5.28 -5.18
C ALA A 18 6.62 4.63 -6.24
N GLU A 19 6.58 3.30 -6.28
CA GLU A 19 5.79 2.58 -7.27
C GLU A 19 4.29 2.71 -7.03
N LEU A 20 3.84 2.59 -5.77
CA LEU A 20 2.42 2.78 -5.44
C LEU A 20 1.95 4.20 -5.72
N SER A 21 2.81 5.18 -5.51
CA SER A 21 2.48 6.60 -5.73
C SER A 21 2.21 6.94 -7.20
N ARG A 22 2.54 6.05 -8.13
CA ARG A 22 2.20 6.20 -9.55
C ARG A 22 0.74 5.89 -9.85
N LEU A 23 0.06 5.14 -8.98
CA LEU A 23 -1.29 4.64 -9.25
C LEU A 23 -2.35 5.72 -9.39
N PRO A 24 -2.36 6.82 -8.61
CA PRO A 24 -3.39 7.85 -8.79
C PRO A 24 -3.45 8.44 -10.20
N ALA A 25 -2.32 8.57 -10.87
CA ALA A 25 -2.26 9.07 -12.24
C ALA A 25 -2.85 8.08 -13.25
N LEU A 26 -2.83 6.78 -12.92
CA LEU A 26 -3.30 5.71 -13.78
C LEU A 26 -4.74 5.32 -13.49
N LEU A 27 -5.22 5.59 -12.27
CA LEU A 27 -6.51 5.11 -11.76
C LEU A 27 -7.34 6.27 -11.22
N PRO A 28 -8.20 6.87 -12.04
CA PRO A 28 -9.08 7.98 -11.58
C PRO A 28 -10.02 7.59 -10.43
N VAL A 29 -10.25 6.29 -10.20
CA VAL A 29 -11.08 5.82 -9.09
C VAL A 29 -10.44 6.10 -7.72
N LEU A 30 -9.12 6.31 -7.66
CA LEU A 30 -8.43 6.73 -6.45
C LEU A 30 -8.67 8.22 -6.20
N ARG A 31 -9.52 8.53 -5.22
CA ARG A 31 -9.87 9.91 -4.87
C ARG A 31 -8.89 10.52 -3.89
N ALA A 32 -8.37 9.72 -2.97
CA ALA A 32 -7.29 10.11 -2.06
C ALA A 32 -6.40 8.91 -1.85
N TYR A 33 -5.09 9.14 -1.76
CA TYR A 33 -4.12 8.08 -1.61
C TYR A 33 -2.94 8.61 -0.80
N HIS A 34 -2.82 8.13 0.44
CA HIS A 34 -1.76 8.55 1.36
C HIS A 34 -1.03 7.34 1.88
N MET A 35 0.26 7.45 2.08
CA MET A 35 1.06 6.36 2.59
C MET A 35 2.28 6.87 3.34
N GLY A 36 2.79 6.04 4.24
CA GLY A 36 3.97 6.42 4.99
C GLY A 36 4.43 5.35 5.96
N ALA A 37 5.65 5.53 6.43
CA ALA A 37 6.25 4.69 7.44
C ALA A 37 5.72 5.06 8.84
N ASP A 38 5.69 4.07 9.73
CA ASP A 38 5.36 4.30 11.13
C ASP A 38 6.35 5.29 11.75
N LEU A 39 5.85 6.16 12.64
CA LEU A 39 6.67 7.19 13.27
C LEU A 39 7.56 6.65 14.38
N GLY A 40 7.33 5.39 14.83
CA GLY A 40 8.11 4.78 15.89
C GLY A 40 7.76 5.27 17.29
N ILE A 41 6.54 5.77 17.49
CA ILE A 41 6.10 6.31 18.78
C ILE A 41 5.70 5.18 19.73
N ASP A 42 4.90 4.23 19.24
CA ASP A 42 4.35 3.16 20.06
C ASP A 42 4.90 1.79 19.63
N GLU A 43 5.06 0.90 20.60
CA GLU A 43 5.46 -0.48 20.33
C GLU A 43 4.30 -1.26 19.72
N GLY A 44 4.62 -2.29 18.94
CA GLY A 44 3.62 -3.20 18.38
C GLY A 44 2.96 -2.72 17.11
N ASN A 45 3.24 -1.50 16.65
CA ASN A 45 2.69 -0.99 15.41
C ASN A 45 3.24 -1.74 14.20
N PHE A 46 2.46 -1.76 13.12
CA PHE A 46 2.97 -2.16 11.81
C PHE A 46 3.96 -1.11 11.32
N ASP A 47 4.78 -1.47 10.33
CA ASP A 47 5.89 -0.62 9.90
C ASP A 47 5.48 0.44 8.90
N TRP A 48 4.38 0.23 8.18
CA TRP A 48 4.00 1.07 7.05
C TRP A 48 2.51 0.95 6.77
N ALA A 49 1.90 2.02 6.30
CA ALA A 49 0.48 2.02 5.96
C ALA A 49 0.21 2.81 4.70
N ALA A 50 -0.82 2.38 3.97
CA ALA A 50 -1.43 3.13 2.89
C ALA A 50 -2.92 3.28 3.17
N ALA A 51 -3.46 4.46 2.91
CA ALA A 51 -4.89 4.75 3.03
C ALA A 51 -5.40 5.26 1.68
N ALA A 52 -6.50 4.71 1.22
CA ALA A 52 -7.08 5.05 -0.07
C ALA A 52 -8.58 5.28 0.05
N ASP A 53 -9.08 6.31 -0.61
CA ASP A 53 -10.51 6.62 -0.67
C ASP A 53 -11.03 6.43 -2.09
N PHE A 54 -12.26 5.90 -2.19
CA PHE A 54 -12.98 5.65 -3.43
C PHE A 54 -14.41 6.17 -3.29
N ASP A 55 -15.07 6.47 -4.41
CA ASP A 55 -16.46 6.91 -4.37
C ASP A 55 -17.41 5.78 -3.96
N ASP A 56 -17.08 4.54 -4.33
CA ASP A 56 -17.91 3.37 -4.09
C ASP A 56 -17.09 2.08 -4.08
N ARG A 57 -17.76 0.96 -3.81
CA ARG A 57 -17.13 -0.36 -3.79
C ARG A 57 -16.54 -0.74 -5.14
N GLU A 58 -17.19 -0.38 -6.22
CA GLU A 58 -16.71 -0.66 -7.59
C GLU A 58 -15.34 -0.03 -7.83
N GLY A 59 -15.15 1.19 -7.35
CA GLY A 59 -13.87 1.88 -7.44
C GLY A 59 -12.77 1.12 -6.72
N TYR A 60 -13.05 0.63 -5.52
CA TYR A 60 -12.08 -0.17 -4.78
C TYR A 60 -11.74 -1.47 -5.52
N LEU A 61 -12.75 -2.17 -6.04
CA LEU A 61 -12.51 -3.43 -6.76
C LEU A 61 -11.69 -3.20 -8.02
N THR A 62 -11.93 -2.10 -8.73
CA THR A 62 -11.13 -1.71 -9.89
C THR A 62 -9.67 -1.52 -9.50
N TYR A 63 -9.40 -0.83 -8.40
CA TYR A 63 -8.06 -0.64 -7.86
C TYR A 63 -7.41 -1.97 -7.46
N ARG A 64 -8.14 -2.78 -6.69
CA ARG A 64 -7.62 -4.06 -6.20
C ARG A 64 -7.16 -4.96 -7.34
N ASP A 65 -7.95 -5.05 -8.40
CA ASP A 65 -7.75 -5.99 -9.49
C ASP A 65 -6.96 -5.40 -10.67
N ASN A 66 -6.59 -4.13 -10.61
CA ASN A 66 -5.84 -3.46 -11.67
C ASN A 66 -4.49 -4.16 -11.92
N PRO A 67 -4.14 -4.44 -13.18
CA PRO A 67 -2.89 -5.14 -13.50
C PRO A 67 -1.63 -4.44 -12.99
N GLU A 68 -1.57 -3.10 -13.05
CA GLU A 68 -0.42 -2.34 -12.55
C GLU A 68 -0.28 -2.46 -11.04
N HIS A 69 -1.39 -2.36 -10.31
CA HIS A 69 -1.41 -2.55 -8.86
C HIS A 69 -0.93 -3.96 -8.49
N ARG A 70 -1.44 -4.98 -9.20
CA ARG A 70 -1.05 -6.37 -8.98
C ARG A 70 0.42 -6.61 -9.28
N ALA A 71 0.94 -6.01 -10.34
CA ALA A 71 2.35 -6.13 -10.70
C ALA A 71 3.26 -5.51 -9.64
N ILE A 72 2.88 -4.36 -9.09
CA ILE A 72 3.63 -3.70 -8.02
C ILE A 72 3.68 -4.59 -6.78
N ILE A 73 2.54 -5.17 -6.39
CA ILE A 73 2.48 -6.09 -5.25
C ILE A 73 3.43 -7.27 -5.46
N ALA A 74 3.38 -7.92 -6.62
CA ALA A 74 4.17 -9.10 -6.90
C ALA A 74 5.67 -8.81 -6.94
N GLU A 75 6.06 -7.69 -7.53
CA GLU A 75 7.45 -7.35 -7.77
C GLU A 75 8.15 -6.69 -6.58
N PHE A 76 7.46 -5.76 -5.91
CA PHE A 76 8.11 -4.91 -4.91
C PHE A 76 7.69 -5.19 -3.47
N ILE A 77 6.47 -5.66 -3.25
CA ILE A 77 5.93 -5.85 -1.89
C ILE A 77 6.14 -7.28 -1.40
N ARG A 78 5.73 -8.27 -2.16
CA ARG A 78 5.85 -9.68 -1.75
C ARG A 78 7.25 -10.10 -1.32
N PRO A 79 8.32 -9.68 -2.00
CA PRO A 79 9.66 -10.08 -1.60
C PRO A 79 10.08 -9.62 -0.20
N ILE A 80 9.48 -8.56 0.33
CA ILE A 80 9.92 -7.95 1.58
C ILE A 80 8.85 -7.88 2.67
N ILE A 81 7.63 -8.39 2.41
CA ILE A 81 6.55 -8.33 3.39
C ILE A 81 6.58 -9.54 4.33
N ALA A 82 6.43 -9.29 5.63
CA ALA A 82 6.27 -10.34 6.63
C ALA A 82 4.80 -10.55 6.99
N GLU A 83 4.06 -9.46 7.21
CA GLU A 83 2.64 -9.50 7.58
C GLU A 83 1.89 -8.37 6.91
N ARG A 84 0.62 -8.63 6.64
CA ARG A 84 -0.31 -7.65 6.09
C ARG A 84 -1.57 -7.59 6.93
N ALA A 85 -2.09 -6.39 7.16
CA ALA A 85 -3.40 -6.18 7.74
C ALA A 85 -4.13 -5.11 6.93
N ALA A 86 -5.43 -5.31 6.73
CA ALA A 86 -6.22 -4.35 5.97
C ALA A 86 -7.67 -4.40 6.43
N VAL A 87 -8.37 -3.27 6.28
CA VAL A 87 -9.79 -3.17 6.47
C VAL A 87 -10.35 -2.21 5.44
N GLN A 88 -11.52 -2.54 4.89
CA GLN A 88 -12.26 -1.65 4.02
C GLN A 88 -13.57 -1.32 4.72
N TYR A 89 -13.94 -0.03 4.74
CA TYR A 89 -15.19 0.39 5.38
C TYR A 89 -15.81 1.55 4.61
N GLU A 90 -17.11 1.72 4.78
CA GLU A 90 -17.86 2.83 4.19
C GLU A 90 -18.08 3.92 5.23
N PHE A 91 -18.04 5.15 4.77
CA PHE A 91 -18.28 6.31 5.63
C PHE A 91 -19.07 7.40 4.92
#